data_ff43aa867463ba6482c0a4cb0d6dc61b
#
_entry.id   ff43aa867463ba6482c0a4cb0d6dc61b
#
_cell.length_a   1.000
_cell.length_b   1.000
_cell.length_c   1.000
_cell.angle_alpha   90.00
_cell.angle_beta   90.00
_cell.angle_gamma   90.00
#
_symmetry.space_group_name_H-M   'P 1'
#
loop_
_entity.id
_entity.type
_entity.pdbx_description
1 polymer ?
#
loop_
_entity_poly.entity_id
_entity_poly.type
_entity_poly.pdbx_seq_one_letter_code
_entity_poly.pdbx_strand_id
1 'polypeptide(L)'
;MKQKHFIDSHKGATGPFILVLILYFNQWENVTAWVYLALHGSYGIMWVLKSRIFPDKTWEEKCSIWYGLYIWGGLTLYWISPWIIMTSAVDNSSVYIGLCIALFTMGVFFHYAADMQKHAHLKLKPGELITDGLMARCRNT
;
A
#
# COMPACT_ATOMS: atom_id res chain seq x y z
N MET A 1 7.84 9.21 18.34
CA MET A 1 7.78 9.22 16.86
C MET A 1 6.31 9.33 16.43
N LYS A 2 6.01 9.66 15.17
CA LYS A 2 4.63 9.61 14.66
C LYS A 2 4.35 8.22 14.07
N GLN A 3 3.09 7.78 14.11
CA GLN A 3 2.66 6.48 13.56
C GLN A 3 3.06 6.33 12.08
N LYS A 4 2.93 7.41 11.28
CA LYS A 4 3.28 7.40 9.86
C LYS A 4 4.73 6.96 9.58
N HIS A 5 5.69 7.23 10.47
CA HIS A 5 7.08 6.84 10.21
C HIS A 5 7.25 5.32 10.16
N PHE A 6 6.50 4.60 10.98
CA PHE A 6 6.49 3.13 10.95
C PHE A 6 5.78 2.59 9.70
N ILE A 7 4.65 3.20 9.33
CA ILE A 7 3.90 2.82 8.12
C ILE A 7 4.71 3.12 6.86
N ASP A 8 5.24 4.34 6.75
CA ASP A 8 6.01 4.79 5.57
C ASP A 8 7.27 3.96 5.38
N SER A 9 7.99 3.64 6.47
CA SER A 9 9.19 2.81 6.40
C SER A 9 8.86 1.38 5.95
N HIS A 10 7.78 0.77 6.45
CA HIS A 10 7.34 -0.54 6.00
C HIS A 10 6.91 -0.54 4.52
N LYS A 11 6.08 0.44 4.13
CA LYS A 11 5.63 0.57 2.74
C LYS A 11 6.79 0.81 1.78
N GLY A 12 7.73 1.70 2.16
CA GLY A 12 8.95 1.94 1.38
C GLY A 12 9.89 0.73 1.30
N ALA A 13 9.94 -0.10 2.36
CA ALA A 13 10.75 -1.31 2.38
C ALA A 13 10.16 -2.47 1.58
N THR A 14 8.86 -2.42 1.22
CA THR A 14 8.18 -3.53 0.52
C THR A 14 8.80 -3.85 -0.85
N GLY A 15 9.09 -2.84 -1.66
CA GLY A 15 9.75 -3.05 -2.96
C GLY A 15 11.13 -3.71 -2.83
N PRO A 16 12.07 -3.13 -2.06
CA PRO A 16 13.35 -3.74 -1.75
C PRO A 16 13.24 -5.16 -1.20
N PHE A 17 12.29 -5.42 -0.28
CA PHE A 17 12.07 -6.76 0.26
C PHE A 17 11.69 -7.77 -0.82
N ILE A 18 10.73 -7.43 -1.71
CA ILE A 18 10.31 -8.31 -2.81
C ILE A 18 11.49 -8.57 -3.75
N LEU A 19 12.28 -7.54 -4.06
CA LEU A 19 13.47 -7.71 -4.91
C LEU A 19 14.49 -8.67 -4.27
N VAL A 20 14.73 -8.56 -2.97
CA VAL A 20 15.60 -9.51 -2.24
C VAL A 20 15.05 -10.94 -2.34
N LEU A 21 13.73 -11.16 -2.25
CA LEU A 21 13.14 -12.48 -2.43
C LEU A 21 13.34 -13.02 -3.86
N ILE A 22 13.16 -12.18 -4.89
CA ILE A 22 13.42 -12.58 -6.30
C ILE A 22 14.86 -13.05 -6.45
N LEU A 23 15.82 -12.30 -5.89
CA LEU A 23 17.25 -12.64 -5.90
C LEU A 23 17.52 -13.95 -5.14
N TYR A 24 17.04 -14.04 -3.91
CA TYR A 24 17.35 -15.15 -3.02
C TYR A 24 16.79 -16.50 -3.50
N PHE A 25 15.56 -16.48 -4.06
CA PHE A 25 14.90 -17.67 -4.62
C PHE A 25 15.13 -17.86 -6.11
N ASN A 26 16.06 -17.08 -6.71
CA ASN A 26 16.41 -17.17 -8.13
C ASN A 26 15.20 -17.11 -9.08
N GLN A 27 14.26 -16.18 -8.81
CA GLN A 27 13.01 -16.03 -9.56
C GLN A 27 13.11 -14.99 -10.69
N TRP A 28 14.29 -14.87 -11.33
CA TRP A 28 14.56 -13.85 -12.37
C TRP A 28 13.69 -13.98 -13.62
N GLU A 29 13.38 -15.22 -14.01
CA GLU A 29 12.55 -15.51 -15.20
C GLU A 29 11.06 -15.54 -14.88
N ASN A 30 10.67 -15.40 -13.62
CA ASN A 30 9.29 -15.48 -13.18
C ASN A 30 8.56 -14.15 -13.40
N VAL A 31 7.73 -14.08 -14.46
CA VAL A 31 6.94 -12.89 -14.80
C VAL A 31 5.98 -12.48 -13.67
N THR A 32 5.36 -13.45 -12.98
CA THR A 32 4.46 -13.19 -11.84
C THR A 32 5.20 -12.46 -10.72
N ALA A 33 6.46 -12.83 -10.45
CA ALA A 33 7.29 -12.20 -9.43
C ALA A 33 7.58 -10.72 -9.76
N TRP A 34 7.96 -10.43 -11.01
CA TRP A 34 8.24 -9.08 -11.48
C TRP A 34 6.99 -8.19 -11.52
N VAL A 35 5.85 -8.74 -11.96
CA VAL A 35 4.57 -8.02 -11.93
C VAL A 35 4.17 -7.72 -10.49
N TYR A 36 4.34 -8.68 -9.57
CA TYR A 36 4.07 -8.45 -8.15
C TYR A 36 4.96 -7.34 -7.57
N LEU A 37 6.27 -7.36 -7.89
CA LEU A 37 7.19 -6.29 -7.51
C LEU A 37 6.76 -4.93 -8.08
N ALA A 38 6.41 -4.89 -9.37
CA ALA A 38 6.00 -3.65 -10.03
C ALA A 38 4.76 -3.03 -9.36
N LEU A 39 3.74 -3.84 -9.07
CA LEU A 39 2.50 -3.38 -8.44
C LEU A 39 2.72 -2.94 -6.99
N HIS A 40 3.27 -3.81 -6.14
CA HIS A 40 3.39 -3.53 -4.71
C HIS A 40 4.57 -2.63 -4.36
N GLY A 41 5.66 -2.68 -5.12
CA GLY A 41 6.78 -1.75 -4.99
C GLY A 41 6.38 -0.33 -5.36
N SER A 42 5.70 -0.14 -6.50
CA SER A 42 5.18 1.18 -6.90
C SER A 42 4.13 1.70 -5.92
N TYR A 43 3.23 0.83 -5.42
CA TYR A 43 2.29 1.21 -4.38
C TYR A 43 2.99 1.71 -3.12
N GLY A 44 4.07 1.05 -2.69
CA GLY A 44 4.87 1.51 -1.54
C GLY A 44 5.47 2.89 -1.74
N ILE A 45 6.00 3.17 -2.94
CA ILE A 45 6.53 4.50 -3.30
C ILE A 45 5.39 5.53 -3.30
N MET A 46 4.27 5.24 -3.96
CA MET A 46 3.10 6.12 -4.01
C MET A 46 2.55 6.40 -2.61
N TRP A 47 2.56 5.41 -1.71
CA TRP A 47 2.16 5.60 -0.32
C TRP A 47 3.05 6.63 0.39
N VAL A 48 4.37 6.51 0.27
CA VAL A 48 5.32 7.46 0.88
C VAL A 48 5.13 8.87 0.31
N LEU A 49 4.88 8.99 -0.99
CA LEU A 49 4.56 10.27 -1.62
C LEU A 49 3.24 10.84 -1.09
N LYS A 50 2.19 10.02 -1.04
CA LYS A 50 0.88 10.39 -0.48
C LYS A 50 1.00 10.90 0.95
N SER A 51 1.74 10.19 1.79
CA SER A 51 1.98 10.57 3.20
C SER A 51 2.61 11.97 3.34
N ARG A 52 3.31 12.45 2.31
CA ARG A 52 3.90 13.80 2.30
C ARG A 52 2.99 14.86 1.70
N ILE A 53 2.23 14.51 0.65
CA ILE A 53 1.42 15.46 -0.13
C ILE A 53 0.06 15.68 0.52
N PHE A 54 -0.62 14.62 0.93
CA PHE A 54 -1.93 14.66 1.60
C PHE A 54 -1.99 13.64 2.76
N PRO A 55 -1.29 13.98 3.87
CA PRO A 55 -1.20 13.10 5.03
C PRO A 55 -2.58 12.84 5.66
N ASP A 56 -2.79 11.63 6.14
CA ASP A 56 -3.93 11.31 6.99
C ASP A 56 -3.66 11.81 8.41
N LYS A 57 -4.64 12.54 8.97
CA LYS A 57 -4.54 13.15 10.29
C LYS A 57 -4.29 12.11 11.40
N THR A 58 -4.89 10.93 11.28
CA THR A 58 -4.72 9.84 12.25
C THR A 58 -3.28 9.36 12.34
N TRP A 59 -2.57 9.26 11.20
CA TRP A 59 -1.19 8.80 11.18
C TRP A 59 -0.17 9.86 11.60
N GLU A 60 -0.59 11.12 11.74
CA GLU A 60 0.24 12.20 12.27
C GLU A 60 0.34 12.18 13.81
N GLU A 61 -0.44 11.36 14.50
CA GLU A 61 -0.40 11.22 15.94
C GLU A 61 0.91 10.60 16.44
N LYS A 62 1.37 11.08 17.60
CA LYS A 62 2.55 10.52 18.26
C LYS A 62 2.21 9.17 18.89
N CYS A 63 3.13 8.24 18.80
CA CYS A 63 3.02 6.94 19.44
C CYS A 63 4.32 6.55 20.16
N SER A 64 4.20 5.56 21.07
CA SER A 64 5.37 4.91 21.66
C SER A 64 6.09 4.06 20.60
N ILE A 65 7.35 3.76 20.83
CA ILE A 65 8.13 2.89 19.93
C ILE A 65 7.52 1.48 19.87
N TRP A 66 7.01 0.96 20.98
CA TRP A 66 6.38 -0.36 21.04
C TRP A 66 5.11 -0.43 20.21
N TYR A 67 4.27 0.60 20.26
CA TYR A 67 3.09 0.67 19.41
C TYR A 67 3.46 0.82 17.93
N GLY A 68 4.50 1.60 17.63
CA GLY A 68 5.02 1.69 16.27
C GLY A 68 5.55 0.36 15.73
N LEU A 69 6.27 -0.41 16.54
CA LEU A 69 6.72 -1.76 16.20
C LEU A 69 5.55 -2.74 16.03
N TYR A 70 4.49 -2.60 16.83
CA TYR A 70 3.25 -3.37 16.65
C TYR A 70 2.59 -3.08 15.28
N ILE A 71 2.48 -1.79 14.92
CA ILE A 71 1.98 -1.40 13.58
C ILE A 71 2.86 -2.01 12.49
N TRP A 72 4.17 -1.85 12.60
CA TRP A 72 5.14 -2.35 11.61
C TRP A 72 5.06 -3.87 11.46
N GLY A 73 5.01 -4.60 12.58
CA GLY A 73 4.85 -6.06 12.62
C GLY A 73 3.52 -6.52 12.02
N GLY A 74 2.41 -5.84 12.32
CA GLY A 74 1.12 -6.13 11.71
C GLY A 74 1.13 -5.96 10.21
N LEU A 75 1.78 -4.92 9.71
CA LEU A 75 1.95 -4.69 8.27
C LEU A 75 2.81 -5.77 7.59
N THR A 76 3.73 -6.40 8.33
CA THR A 76 4.60 -7.48 7.78
C THR A 76 3.80 -8.71 7.32
N LEU A 77 2.56 -8.89 7.79
CA LEU A 77 1.65 -9.92 7.27
C LEU A 77 1.41 -9.80 5.76
N TYR A 78 1.48 -8.59 5.21
CA TYR A 78 1.39 -8.38 3.75
C TYR A 78 2.58 -9.01 2.98
N TRP A 79 3.71 -9.29 3.65
CA TRP A 79 4.88 -9.89 3.04
C TRP A 79 4.79 -11.43 2.92
N ILE A 80 3.77 -12.04 3.52
CA ILE A 80 3.48 -13.47 3.35
C ILE A 80 3.18 -13.79 1.89
N SER A 81 2.43 -12.94 1.20
CA SER A 81 2.08 -13.16 -0.22
C SER A 81 3.31 -13.22 -1.14
N PRO A 82 4.22 -12.24 -1.17
CA PRO A 82 5.42 -12.35 -1.99
C PRO A 82 6.33 -13.48 -1.54
N TRP A 83 6.39 -13.79 -0.24
CA TRP A 83 7.11 -14.96 0.25
C TRP A 83 6.60 -16.25 -0.40
N ILE A 84 5.28 -16.49 -0.39
CA ILE A 84 4.68 -17.67 -1.02
C ILE A 84 4.93 -17.69 -2.53
N ILE A 85 4.76 -16.56 -3.22
CA ILE A 85 5.00 -16.47 -4.68
C ILE A 85 6.42 -16.90 -5.01
N MET A 86 7.42 -16.44 -4.25
CA MET A 86 8.83 -16.72 -4.54
C MET A 86 9.26 -18.13 -4.12
N THR A 87 8.83 -18.60 -2.94
CA THR A 87 9.19 -19.93 -2.44
C THR A 87 8.54 -21.06 -3.21
N SER A 88 7.30 -20.85 -3.71
CA SER A 88 6.56 -21.83 -4.49
C SER A 88 6.72 -21.65 -6.01
N ALA A 89 7.57 -20.71 -6.45
CA ALA A 89 7.79 -20.39 -7.85
C ALA A 89 6.46 -20.25 -8.62
N VAL A 90 5.49 -19.53 -8.04
CA VAL A 90 4.15 -19.39 -8.63
C VAL A 90 4.28 -18.70 -9.99
N ASP A 91 3.84 -19.40 -11.04
CA ASP A 91 3.72 -18.87 -12.40
C ASP A 91 2.26 -18.89 -12.83
N ASN A 92 1.78 -17.74 -13.29
CA ASN A 92 0.38 -17.53 -13.62
C ASN A 92 0.19 -17.24 -15.11
N SER A 93 -0.99 -17.60 -15.64
CA SER A 93 -1.34 -17.26 -17.02
C SER A 93 -1.42 -15.74 -17.23
N SER A 94 -1.09 -15.29 -18.44
CA SER A 94 -1.14 -13.87 -18.82
C SER A 94 -2.53 -13.25 -18.62
N VAL A 95 -3.59 -14.04 -18.80
CA VAL A 95 -4.98 -13.59 -18.59
C VAL A 95 -5.21 -13.28 -17.10
N TYR A 96 -4.78 -14.19 -16.21
CA TYR A 96 -4.92 -13.99 -14.77
C TYR A 96 -4.11 -12.78 -14.30
N ILE A 97 -2.86 -12.65 -14.75
CA ILE A 97 -2.00 -11.50 -14.46
C ILE A 97 -2.66 -10.20 -14.94
N GLY A 98 -3.22 -10.19 -16.15
CA GLY A 98 -3.92 -9.03 -16.70
C GLY A 98 -5.11 -8.60 -15.84
N LEU A 99 -5.93 -9.56 -15.38
CA LEU A 99 -7.04 -9.28 -14.46
C LEU A 99 -6.55 -8.72 -13.12
N CYS A 100 -5.49 -9.29 -12.56
CA CYS A 100 -4.89 -8.79 -11.31
C CYS A 100 -4.39 -7.35 -11.46
N ILE A 101 -3.71 -7.02 -12.57
CA ILE A 101 -3.25 -5.66 -12.85
C ILE A 101 -4.43 -4.69 -12.96
N ALA A 102 -5.49 -5.05 -13.68
CA ALA A 102 -6.67 -4.21 -13.84
C ALA A 102 -7.36 -3.93 -12.50
N LEU A 103 -7.62 -4.97 -11.70
CA LEU A 103 -8.24 -4.83 -10.38
C LEU A 103 -7.36 -4.02 -9.42
N PHE A 104 -6.05 -4.28 -9.41
CA PHE A 104 -5.11 -3.53 -8.59
C PHE A 104 -5.10 -2.04 -8.95
N THR A 105 -5.03 -1.73 -10.25
CA THR A 105 -5.01 -0.35 -10.74
C THR A 105 -6.28 0.41 -10.34
N MET A 106 -7.46 -0.23 -10.52
CA MET A 106 -8.73 0.33 -10.07
C MET A 106 -8.76 0.54 -8.55
N GLY A 107 -8.30 -0.44 -7.79
CA GLY A 107 -8.23 -0.34 -6.32
C GLY A 107 -7.33 0.80 -5.85
N VAL A 108 -6.15 0.94 -6.45
CA VAL A 108 -5.21 2.03 -6.15
C VAL A 108 -5.82 3.39 -6.52
N PHE A 109 -6.47 3.50 -7.68
CA PHE A 109 -7.16 4.73 -8.07
C PHE A 109 -8.21 5.14 -7.05
N PHE A 110 -9.14 4.24 -6.70
CA PHE A 110 -10.19 4.55 -5.72
C PHE A 110 -9.63 4.88 -4.34
N HIS A 111 -8.61 4.15 -3.90
CA HIS A 111 -7.95 4.42 -2.61
C HIS A 111 -7.39 5.84 -2.54
N TYR A 112 -6.56 6.24 -3.51
CA TYR A 112 -5.94 7.56 -3.49
C TYR A 112 -6.94 8.68 -3.80
N ALA A 113 -7.93 8.45 -4.66
CA ALA A 113 -8.97 9.43 -4.94
C ALA A 113 -9.83 9.70 -3.69
N ALA A 114 -10.20 8.66 -2.94
CA ALA A 114 -10.93 8.79 -1.69
C ALA A 114 -10.12 9.53 -0.62
N ASP A 115 -8.84 9.17 -0.45
CA ASP A 115 -7.95 9.81 0.50
C ASP A 115 -7.73 11.29 0.18
N MET A 116 -7.54 11.64 -1.11
CA MET A 116 -7.39 13.02 -1.55
C MET A 116 -8.69 13.81 -1.32
N GLN A 117 -9.85 13.23 -1.65
CA GLN A 117 -11.15 13.86 -1.38
C GLN A 117 -11.32 14.15 0.10
N LYS A 118 -11.04 13.16 0.96
CA LYS A 118 -11.09 13.29 2.43
C LYS A 118 -10.16 14.40 2.90
N HIS A 119 -8.91 14.40 2.45
CA HIS A 119 -7.93 15.41 2.83
C HIS A 119 -8.36 16.82 2.44
N ALA A 120 -8.82 17.01 1.19
CA ALA A 120 -9.29 18.30 0.70
C ALA A 120 -10.51 18.79 1.47
N HIS A 121 -11.49 17.92 1.71
CA HIS A 121 -12.70 18.27 2.45
C HIS A 121 -12.38 18.68 3.89
N LEU A 122 -11.60 17.88 4.62
CA LEU A 122 -11.25 18.20 6.02
C LEU A 122 -10.43 19.50 6.15
N LYS A 123 -9.73 19.89 5.08
CA LYS A 123 -8.97 21.15 5.03
C LYS A 123 -9.85 22.35 4.72
N LEU A 124 -10.83 22.20 3.83
CA LEU A 124 -11.68 23.29 3.36
C LEU A 124 -12.95 23.46 4.24
N LYS A 125 -13.47 22.36 4.79
CA LYS A 125 -14.71 22.31 5.58
C LYS A 125 -14.50 21.46 6.84
N PRO A 126 -13.69 21.93 7.79
CA PRO A 126 -13.39 21.17 9.01
C PRO A 126 -14.66 20.97 9.86
N GLY A 127 -14.91 19.72 10.26
CA GLY A 127 -16.06 19.35 11.09
C GLY A 127 -17.35 19.05 10.32
N GLU A 128 -17.38 19.26 9.01
CA GLU A 128 -18.53 18.87 8.19
C GLU A 128 -18.41 17.42 7.71
N LEU A 129 -19.54 16.73 7.61
CA LEU A 129 -19.62 15.38 7.05
C LEU A 129 -19.46 15.43 5.52
N ILE A 130 -18.64 14.56 4.97
CA ILE A 130 -18.50 14.42 3.52
C ILE A 130 -19.71 13.69 2.97
N THR A 131 -20.50 14.37 2.13
CA THR A 131 -21.76 13.84 1.58
C THR A 131 -21.77 13.68 0.07
N ASP A 132 -20.64 13.97 -0.59
CA ASP A 132 -20.48 13.97 -2.04
C ASP A 132 -19.37 13.02 -2.52
N GLY A 133 -19.23 12.86 -3.83
CA GLY A 133 -18.21 12.08 -4.48
C GLY A 133 -18.15 10.61 -4.04
N LEU A 134 -16.93 10.08 -3.87
CA LEU A 134 -16.73 8.70 -3.43
C LEU A 134 -17.22 8.45 -2.01
N MET A 135 -17.07 9.43 -1.12
CA MET A 135 -17.46 9.32 0.28
C MET A 135 -18.99 9.30 0.48
N ALA A 136 -19.80 9.74 -0.49
CA ALA A 136 -21.24 9.62 -0.47
C ALA A 136 -21.70 8.14 -0.48
N ARG A 137 -20.88 7.25 -1.03
CA ARG A 137 -21.17 5.82 -1.21
C ARG A 137 -20.41 4.91 -0.24
N CYS A 138 -19.28 5.37 0.26
CA CYS A 138 -18.40 4.58 1.13
C CYS A 138 -17.94 5.44 2.31
N ARG A 139 -18.52 5.23 3.50
CA ARG A 139 -18.28 6.07 4.69
C ARG A 139 -17.12 5.64 5.58
N ASN A 140 -16.59 4.43 5.38
CA ASN A 140 -15.53 3.83 6.21
C ASN A 140 -14.21 3.71 5.46
N THR A 141 -13.77 4.78 4.86
CA THR A 141 -12.46 4.86 4.23
C THR A 141 -11.44 5.58 5.09
#